data_368084420e7bbc7b102e915c786645e2
#
_entry.id   368084420e7bbc7b102e915c786645e2
#
_cell.length_a   1.000
_cell.length_b   1.000
_cell.length_c   1.000
_cell.angle_alpha   90.00
_cell.angle_beta   90.00
_cell.angle_gamma   90.00
#
_symmetry.space_group_name_H-M   'P 1'
#
loop_
_entity.id
_entity.type
_entity.pdbx_description
1 polymer ?
#
loop_
_entity_poly.entity_id
_entity_poly.type
_entity_poly.pdbx_seq_one_letter_code
_entity_poly.pdbx_strand_id
1 'polypeptide(L)'
;DYVNGTLDLSGNSALPGLSFPALTTWSGDADFTGCTLLASVSMPVLIGNSAGGPGNTLDMSGLSALTAFTIPAVWPFVDSFTVDLSGCALTQAAVDAILASALASSPAIATSTIILTGGTNSAPSGAGIANAVLLNAAGNTVTHN
;
A
#
# COMPACT_ATOMS: atom_id res chain seq x y z
N ASP A 1 -18.68 0.98 -4.65
CA ASP A 1 -19.00 0.65 -3.25
C ASP A 1 -18.11 1.47 -2.32
N TYR A 2 -18.63 1.82 -1.16
CA TYR A 2 -18.00 2.72 -0.20
C TYR A 2 -17.84 2.04 1.16
N VAL A 3 -16.68 2.15 1.77
CA VAL A 3 -16.41 1.75 3.16
C VAL A 3 -16.08 3.01 3.96
N ASN A 4 -16.81 3.25 5.05
CA ASN A 4 -16.57 4.37 5.97
C ASN A 4 -16.20 3.82 7.35
N GLY A 5 -15.02 4.20 7.83
CA GLY A 5 -14.50 3.77 9.12
C GLY A 5 -13.37 2.76 9.01
N THR A 6 -12.94 2.23 10.13
CA THR A 6 -11.85 1.27 10.21
C THR A 6 -12.26 -0.08 9.64
N LEU A 7 -11.41 -0.64 8.78
CA LEU A 7 -11.50 -2.00 8.30
C LEU A 7 -10.49 -2.86 9.09
N ASP A 8 -10.96 -3.54 10.13
CA ASP A 8 -10.12 -4.41 10.93
C ASP A 8 -10.32 -5.88 10.50
N LEU A 9 -9.28 -6.44 9.89
CA LEU A 9 -9.17 -7.86 9.53
C LEU A 9 -8.00 -8.52 10.26
N SER A 10 -7.44 -7.86 11.26
CA SER A 10 -6.26 -8.34 11.97
C SER A 10 -6.47 -9.73 12.58
N GLY A 11 -5.41 -10.53 12.65
CA GLY A 11 -5.43 -11.85 13.25
C GLY A 11 -6.14 -12.94 12.44
N ASN A 12 -6.68 -12.66 11.26
CA ASN A 12 -7.30 -13.68 10.40
C ASN A 12 -6.21 -14.55 9.72
N SER A 13 -5.50 -15.33 10.51
CA SER A 13 -4.30 -16.07 10.08
C SER A 13 -4.56 -17.14 9.01
N ALA A 14 -5.81 -17.55 8.80
CA ALA A 14 -6.20 -18.54 7.79
C ALA A 14 -6.63 -17.90 6.46
N LEU A 15 -6.64 -16.56 6.34
CA LEU A 15 -7.07 -15.84 5.15
C LEU A 15 -6.00 -15.90 4.06
N PRO A 16 -6.25 -16.59 2.90
CA PRO A 16 -5.21 -16.78 1.90
C PRO A 16 -5.08 -15.62 0.91
N GLY A 17 -6.12 -14.83 0.73
CA GLY A 17 -6.15 -13.71 -0.21
C GLY A 17 -7.39 -12.86 -0.02
N LEU A 18 -7.31 -11.61 -0.45
CA LEU A 18 -8.41 -10.65 -0.42
C LEU A 18 -8.56 -9.95 -1.75
N SER A 19 -9.83 -9.80 -2.17
CA SER A 19 -10.16 -9.04 -3.37
C SER A 19 -11.36 -8.15 -3.12
N PHE A 20 -11.23 -6.88 -3.47
CA PHE A 20 -12.27 -5.86 -3.40
C PHE A 20 -12.54 -5.31 -4.81
N PRO A 21 -13.12 -6.12 -5.71
CA PRO A 21 -13.18 -5.77 -7.14
C PRO A 21 -14.10 -4.58 -7.45
N ALA A 22 -15.01 -4.25 -6.54
CA ALA A 22 -15.98 -3.17 -6.69
C ALA A 22 -15.78 -2.03 -5.67
N LEU A 23 -14.74 -2.10 -4.83
CA LEU A 23 -14.47 -1.05 -3.85
C LEU A 23 -13.88 0.18 -4.55
N THR A 24 -14.68 1.23 -4.64
CA THR A 24 -14.27 2.48 -5.28
C THR A 24 -13.76 3.52 -4.31
N THR A 25 -14.26 3.51 -3.07
CA THR A 25 -13.88 4.51 -2.07
C THR A 25 -13.80 3.87 -0.69
N TRP A 26 -12.79 4.25 0.05
CA TRP A 26 -12.63 3.83 1.43
C TRP A 26 -12.07 4.99 2.26
N SER A 27 -12.60 5.18 3.48
CA SER A 27 -12.11 6.21 4.41
C SER A 27 -11.89 5.62 5.79
N GLY A 28 -10.73 5.87 6.36
CA GLY A 28 -10.32 5.35 7.67
C GLY A 28 -9.08 4.47 7.59
N ASP A 29 -8.78 3.82 8.69
CA ASP A 29 -7.66 2.88 8.77
C ASP A 29 -8.06 1.49 8.25
N ALA A 30 -7.07 0.72 7.79
CA ALA A 30 -7.22 -0.71 7.60
C ALA A 30 -6.06 -1.46 8.24
N ASP A 31 -6.40 -2.49 8.98
CA ASP A 31 -5.46 -3.35 9.68
C ASP A 31 -5.60 -4.79 9.19
N PHE A 32 -4.52 -5.32 8.63
CA PHE A 32 -4.39 -6.71 8.18
C PHE A 32 -3.30 -7.45 8.95
N THR A 33 -2.78 -6.88 10.02
CA THR A 33 -1.69 -7.50 10.79
C THR A 33 -2.08 -8.89 11.29
N GLY A 34 -1.13 -9.82 11.28
CA GLY A 34 -1.40 -11.19 11.71
C GLY A 34 -2.16 -12.08 10.72
N CYS A 35 -2.51 -11.59 9.52
CA CYS A 35 -3.04 -12.42 8.42
C CYS A 35 -1.89 -13.19 7.75
N THR A 36 -1.27 -14.11 8.45
CA THR A 36 0.01 -14.73 8.09
C THR A 36 0.01 -15.56 6.81
N LEU A 37 -1.16 -16.01 6.33
CA LEU A 37 -1.32 -16.72 5.07
C LEU A 37 -1.80 -15.82 3.92
N LEU A 38 -1.98 -14.53 4.16
CA LEU A 38 -2.45 -13.59 3.14
C LEU A 38 -1.38 -13.37 2.07
N ALA A 39 -1.55 -14.01 0.92
CA ALA A 39 -0.58 -14.01 -0.17
C ALA A 39 -0.80 -12.89 -1.19
N SER A 40 -2.03 -12.38 -1.28
CA SER A 40 -2.39 -11.30 -2.20
C SER A 40 -3.53 -10.43 -1.69
N VAL A 41 -3.42 -9.13 -1.96
CA VAL A 41 -4.50 -8.15 -1.79
C VAL A 41 -4.72 -7.41 -3.10
N SER A 42 -5.97 -7.26 -3.51
CA SER A 42 -6.33 -6.61 -4.78
C SER A 42 -7.46 -5.59 -4.59
N MET A 43 -7.18 -4.35 -4.97
CA MET A 43 -8.12 -3.21 -4.95
C MET A 43 -8.05 -2.45 -6.29
N PRO A 44 -8.41 -3.08 -7.42
CA PRO A 44 -8.07 -2.58 -8.74
C PRO A 44 -8.82 -1.32 -9.19
N VAL A 45 -9.96 -1.02 -8.56
CA VAL A 45 -10.83 0.12 -8.92
C VAL A 45 -10.94 1.17 -7.81
N LEU A 46 -10.08 1.09 -6.81
CA LEU A 46 -10.04 2.09 -5.76
C LEU A 46 -9.60 3.44 -6.33
N ILE A 47 -10.43 4.47 -6.24
CA ILE A 47 -10.19 5.80 -6.83
C ILE A 47 -9.93 6.89 -5.81
N GLY A 48 -10.04 6.59 -4.53
CA GLY A 48 -9.67 7.55 -3.50
C GLY A 48 -10.03 7.15 -2.09
N ASN A 49 -9.30 7.73 -1.18
CA ASN A 49 -9.66 7.82 0.22
C ASN A 49 -10.24 9.23 0.44
N SER A 50 -11.55 9.40 0.18
CA SER A 50 -12.16 10.73 0.03
C SER A 50 -12.50 11.44 1.33
N ALA A 51 -12.31 10.84 2.49
CA ALA A 51 -12.73 11.40 3.78
C ALA A 51 -11.82 11.04 4.96
N GLY A 52 -10.69 10.41 4.69
CA GLY A 52 -9.71 10.17 5.72
C GLY A 52 -9.07 11.49 6.15
N GLY A 53 -9.17 11.81 7.42
CA GLY A 53 -8.35 12.87 7.99
C GLY A 53 -6.86 12.56 7.79
N PRO A 54 -5.98 13.53 7.94
CA PRO A 54 -4.55 13.29 7.89
C PRO A 54 -4.17 12.23 8.93
N GLY A 55 -3.34 11.25 8.50
CA GLY A 55 -2.83 10.19 9.38
C GLY A 55 -3.49 8.82 9.27
N ASN A 56 -4.34 8.56 8.26
CA ASN A 56 -4.86 7.21 8.05
C ASN A 56 -3.77 6.23 7.61
N THR A 57 -3.94 4.98 8.02
CA THR A 57 -2.96 3.92 7.77
C THR A 57 -3.61 2.70 7.12
N LEU A 58 -2.97 2.19 6.10
CA LEU A 58 -3.15 0.83 5.60
C LEU A 58 -2.00 -0.02 6.15
N ASP A 59 -2.27 -0.77 7.21
CA ASP A 59 -1.27 -1.62 7.86
C ASP A 59 -1.36 -3.06 7.35
N MET A 60 -0.38 -3.44 6.57
CA MET A 60 -0.14 -4.80 6.08
C MET A 60 1.24 -5.30 6.53
N SER A 61 1.75 -4.78 7.63
CA SER A 61 3.08 -5.12 8.11
C SER A 61 3.16 -6.58 8.58
N GLY A 62 4.31 -7.21 8.36
CA GLY A 62 4.58 -8.56 8.82
C GLY A 62 3.83 -9.68 8.07
N LEU A 63 3.17 -9.38 6.95
CA LEU A 63 2.49 -10.38 6.12
C LEU A 63 3.51 -11.18 5.30
N SER A 64 4.17 -12.13 5.93
CA SER A 64 5.29 -12.87 5.34
C SER A 64 4.93 -13.73 4.12
N ALA A 65 3.64 -13.96 3.86
CA ALA A 65 3.16 -14.62 2.64
C ALA A 65 2.78 -13.62 1.53
N LEU A 66 2.69 -12.31 1.81
CA LEU A 66 2.24 -11.32 0.84
C LEU A 66 3.31 -11.07 -0.22
N THR A 67 3.09 -11.58 -1.42
CA THR A 67 3.99 -11.45 -2.58
C THR A 67 3.50 -10.44 -3.61
N ALA A 68 2.19 -10.13 -3.59
CA ALA A 68 1.56 -9.21 -4.53
C ALA A 68 0.51 -8.33 -3.85
N PHE A 69 0.59 -7.04 -4.14
CA PHE A 69 -0.41 -6.06 -3.78
C PHE A 69 -0.84 -5.32 -5.05
N THR A 70 -2.09 -5.54 -5.48
CA THR A 70 -2.64 -4.92 -6.68
C THR A 70 -3.42 -3.68 -6.30
N ILE A 71 -2.94 -2.55 -6.78
CA ILE A 71 -3.55 -1.23 -6.65
C ILE A 71 -3.83 -0.65 -8.04
N PRO A 72 -4.68 0.39 -8.17
CA PRO A 72 -4.85 1.10 -9.43
C PRO A 72 -3.55 1.66 -9.98
N ALA A 73 -3.53 1.96 -11.29
CA ALA A 73 -2.37 2.57 -11.95
C ALA A 73 -2.03 3.97 -11.40
N VAL A 74 -3.02 4.64 -10.79
CA VAL A 74 -2.86 5.90 -10.09
C VAL A 74 -3.11 5.64 -8.61
N TRP A 75 -2.21 6.10 -7.75
CA TRP A 75 -2.27 5.90 -6.31
C TRP A 75 -3.56 6.49 -5.73
N PRO A 76 -4.37 5.69 -5.04
CA PRO A 76 -5.70 6.13 -4.62
C PRO A 76 -5.70 6.89 -3.28
N PHE A 77 -4.56 6.96 -2.59
CA PHE A 77 -4.48 7.53 -1.26
C PHE A 77 -4.13 9.02 -1.34
N VAL A 78 -4.75 9.79 -0.44
CA VAL A 78 -4.54 11.23 -0.32
C VAL A 78 -3.33 11.57 0.54
N ASP A 79 -3.06 12.86 0.70
CA ASP A 79 -1.98 13.37 1.53
C ASP A 79 -1.98 12.81 2.97
N SER A 80 -0.78 12.65 3.52
CA SER A 80 -0.55 12.17 4.89
C SER A 80 -1.04 10.74 5.15
N PHE A 81 -1.22 9.93 4.10
CA PHE A 81 -1.60 8.53 4.23
C PHE A 81 -0.36 7.64 4.41
N THR A 82 -0.44 6.69 5.33
CA THR A 82 0.63 5.69 5.52
C THR A 82 0.22 4.35 4.93
N VAL A 83 1.08 3.78 4.10
CA VAL A 83 0.99 2.39 3.63
C VAL A 83 2.18 1.63 4.18
N ASP A 84 1.92 0.75 5.14
CA ASP A 84 2.96 -0.08 5.75
C ASP A 84 2.91 -1.50 5.18
N LEU A 85 3.91 -1.84 4.41
CA LEU A 85 4.16 -3.13 3.81
C LEU A 85 5.49 -3.71 4.33
N SER A 86 5.95 -3.22 5.47
CA SER A 86 7.19 -3.72 6.07
C SER A 86 7.09 -5.19 6.46
N GLY A 87 8.18 -5.92 6.34
CA GLY A 87 8.19 -7.33 6.75
C GLY A 87 7.39 -8.29 5.86
N CYS A 88 6.95 -7.87 4.68
CA CYS A 88 6.27 -8.71 3.68
C CYS A 88 7.27 -9.51 2.83
N ALA A 89 6.76 -10.19 1.80
CA ALA A 89 7.54 -10.96 0.81
C ALA A 89 7.29 -10.47 -0.63
N LEU A 90 7.12 -9.15 -0.80
CA LEU A 90 6.82 -8.55 -2.10
C LEU A 90 7.91 -8.84 -3.13
N THR A 91 7.49 -9.23 -4.33
CA THR A 91 8.39 -9.36 -5.47
C THR A 91 8.90 -7.98 -5.91
N GLN A 92 10.05 -7.95 -6.60
CA GLN A 92 10.58 -6.70 -7.18
C GLN A 92 9.54 -6.00 -8.08
N ALA A 93 8.82 -6.78 -8.91
CA ALA A 93 7.78 -6.24 -9.78
C ALA A 93 6.62 -5.60 -8.98
N ALA A 94 6.24 -6.18 -7.83
CA ALA A 94 5.22 -5.61 -6.97
C ALA A 94 5.70 -4.30 -6.32
N VAL A 95 6.93 -4.27 -5.83
CA VAL A 95 7.56 -3.06 -5.27
C VAL A 95 7.62 -1.95 -6.32
N ASP A 96 8.11 -2.25 -7.53
CA ASP A 96 8.19 -1.28 -8.62
C ASP A 96 6.80 -0.75 -9.03
N ALA A 97 5.78 -1.62 -9.07
CA ALA A 97 4.41 -1.23 -9.40
C ALA A 97 3.80 -0.28 -8.35
N ILE A 98 4.06 -0.52 -7.07
CA ILE A 98 3.63 0.36 -5.98
C ILE A 98 4.25 1.75 -6.15
N LEU A 99 5.56 1.82 -6.34
CA LEU A 99 6.28 3.07 -6.51
C LEU A 99 5.86 3.83 -7.77
N ALA A 100 5.62 3.12 -8.87
CA ALA A 100 5.13 3.72 -10.12
C ALA A 100 3.71 4.30 -9.97
N SER A 101 2.81 3.57 -9.30
CA SER A 101 1.45 4.05 -9.02
C SER A 101 1.47 5.31 -8.14
N ALA A 102 2.27 5.31 -7.09
CA ALA A 102 2.42 6.48 -6.22
C ALA A 102 2.95 7.70 -7.00
N LEU A 103 3.98 7.51 -7.82
CA LEU A 103 4.55 8.59 -8.62
C LEU A 103 3.55 9.14 -9.67
N ALA A 104 2.69 8.28 -10.24
CA ALA A 104 1.66 8.71 -11.20
C ALA A 104 0.64 9.68 -10.57
N SER A 105 0.51 9.67 -9.25
CA SER A 105 -0.36 10.59 -8.49
C SER A 105 0.36 11.88 -8.06
N SER A 106 1.69 11.95 -8.18
CA SER A 106 2.45 13.15 -7.83
C SER A 106 2.17 14.27 -8.86
N PRO A 107 1.96 15.54 -8.45
CA PRO A 107 2.16 16.10 -7.09
C PRO A 107 0.91 16.07 -6.21
N ALA A 108 -0.14 15.35 -6.57
CA ALA A 108 -1.38 15.32 -5.81
C ALA A 108 -1.22 14.64 -4.43
N ILE A 109 -0.17 13.83 -4.24
CA ILE A 109 0.20 13.30 -2.93
C ILE A 109 1.46 14.00 -2.43
N ALA A 110 1.37 14.58 -1.25
CA ALA A 110 2.50 15.11 -0.51
C ALA A 110 2.42 14.59 0.95
N THR A 111 3.56 14.43 1.61
CA THR A 111 3.61 13.98 3.01
C THR A 111 3.10 12.55 3.29
N SER A 112 2.85 11.73 2.27
CA SER A 112 2.50 10.32 2.46
C SER A 112 3.73 9.48 2.80
N THR A 113 3.51 8.37 3.51
CA THR A 113 4.57 7.44 3.91
C THR A 113 4.34 6.07 3.27
N ILE A 114 5.36 5.53 2.62
CA ILE A 114 5.35 4.19 2.01
C ILE A 114 6.52 3.40 2.59
N ILE A 115 6.21 2.34 3.34
CA ILE A 115 7.21 1.52 4.03
C ILE A 115 7.29 0.16 3.35
N LEU A 116 8.42 -0.15 2.74
CA LEU A 116 8.69 -1.38 1.98
C LEU A 116 9.91 -2.15 2.53
N THR A 117 10.35 -1.80 3.73
CA THR A 117 11.56 -2.36 4.35
C THR A 117 11.30 -3.68 5.07
N GLY A 118 12.34 -4.46 5.27
CA GLY A 118 12.31 -5.66 6.13
C GLY A 118 11.64 -6.86 5.48
N GLY A 119 11.59 -7.95 6.23
CA GLY A 119 11.11 -9.24 5.75
C GLY A 119 11.93 -9.76 4.56
N THR A 120 11.23 -10.32 3.59
CA THR A 120 11.82 -10.76 2.31
C THR A 120 11.34 -9.90 1.13
N ASN A 121 10.89 -8.67 1.40
CA ASN A 121 10.59 -7.71 0.34
C ASN A 121 11.79 -7.57 -0.58
N SER A 122 11.58 -7.69 -1.87
CA SER A 122 12.65 -7.46 -2.84
C SER A 122 13.02 -5.98 -2.89
N ALA A 123 14.30 -5.69 -3.10
CA ALA A 123 14.72 -4.34 -3.43
C ALA A 123 14.07 -3.88 -4.75
N PRO A 124 13.75 -2.59 -4.90
CA PRO A 124 13.25 -2.06 -6.15
C PRO A 124 14.30 -2.17 -7.27
N SER A 125 13.85 -2.21 -8.53
CA SER A 125 14.73 -2.08 -9.69
C SER A 125 15.33 -0.67 -9.79
N GLY A 126 16.22 -0.46 -10.75
CA GLY A 126 16.73 0.89 -11.04
C GLY A 126 15.62 1.91 -11.34
N ALA A 127 14.54 1.48 -12.01
CA ALA A 127 13.38 2.33 -12.26
C ALA A 127 12.60 2.60 -10.96
N GLY A 128 12.41 1.58 -10.10
CA GLY A 128 11.77 1.74 -8.80
C GLY A 128 12.56 2.68 -7.87
N ILE A 129 13.89 2.57 -7.85
CA ILE A 129 14.75 3.50 -7.09
C ILE A 129 14.56 4.94 -7.59
N ALA A 130 14.54 5.15 -8.92
CA ALA A 130 14.31 6.47 -9.48
C ALA A 130 12.94 7.05 -9.07
N ASN A 131 11.89 6.23 -9.06
CA ASN A 131 10.57 6.61 -8.61
C ASN A 131 10.56 6.99 -7.11
N ALA A 132 11.23 6.22 -6.26
CA ALA A 132 11.37 6.51 -4.83
C ALA A 132 12.08 7.86 -4.59
N VAL A 133 13.14 8.15 -5.34
CA VAL A 133 13.84 9.43 -5.27
C VAL A 133 12.93 10.60 -5.64
N LEU A 134 12.13 10.46 -6.71
CA LEU A 134 11.19 11.50 -7.14
C LEU A 134 10.06 11.71 -6.12
N LEU A 135 9.55 10.63 -5.53
CA LEU A 135 8.53 10.69 -4.47
C LEU A 135 9.06 11.41 -3.23
N ASN A 136 10.27 11.08 -2.79
CA ASN A 136 10.91 11.75 -1.66
C ASN A 136 11.17 13.24 -1.97
N ALA A 137 11.57 13.60 -3.19
CA ALA A 137 11.73 14.98 -3.61
C ALA A 137 10.40 15.75 -3.65
N ALA A 138 9.27 15.07 -3.84
CA ALA A 138 7.93 15.64 -3.80
C ALA A 138 7.36 15.77 -2.37
N GLY A 139 8.13 15.44 -1.33
CA GLY A 139 7.73 15.59 0.08
C GLY A 139 7.16 14.33 0.73
N ASN A 140 7.12 13.21 0.02
CA ASN A 140 6.73 11.91 0.60
C ASN A 140 7.90 11.27 1.34
N THR A 141 7.63 10.24 2.11
CA THR A 141 8.63 9.40 2.75
C THR A 141 8.54 7.99 2.19
N VAL A 142 9.55 7.56 1.45
CA VAL A 142 9.64 6.20 0.93
C VAL A 142 10.84 5.50 1.55
N THR A 143 10.61 4.36 2.20
CA THR A 143 11.66 3.48 2.72
C THR A 143 11.57 2.11 2.07
N HIS A 144 12.70 1.55 1.64
CA HIS A 144 12.78 0.25 0.97
C HIS A 144 14.08 -0.48 1.29
N ASN A 145 14.16 -1.77 0.98
CA ASN A 145 15.37 -2.60 1.09
C ASN A 145 16.43 -2.21 0.07
#